data_a92e3b0b8d2e3191c3e08d49800a6a6d
#
_entry.id   a92e3b0b8d2e3191c3e08d49800a6a6d
#
_cell.length_a   1.000
_cell.length_b   1.000
_cell.length_c   1.000
_cell.angle_alpha   90.00
_cell.angle_beta   90.00
_cell.angle_gamma   90.00
#
_symmetry.space_group_name_H-M   'P 1'
#
loop_
_entity.id
_entity.type
_entity.pdbx_description
1 polymer ?
#
loop_
_entity_poly.entity_id
_entity_poly.type
_entity_poly.pdbx_seq_one_letter_code
_entity_poly.pdbx_strand_id
1 'polypeptide(L)'
;GEKITEVDEFNLDKVVGWYSKSKAMATNNVFSAIKKRGLNATVVYPTGIFGPNDNALSETTSTIIKIIKGEMPIGINGSFNIVDVRDLAAGCIAAADKGRVGEGYILGNEVIKMKSLSDILSKELGCKPIKYFLPLRLAEKIAKKMEKKAAKTGEMPMMTTFSVYNLKRNNTFDYSKARKELGYSTRPIEETLRDEAQWLKERGLI
;
A
#
# COMPACT_ATOMS: atom_id res chain seq x y z
N GLY A 1 -10.70 6.55 -14.62
CA GLY A 1 -11.65 5.98 -13.65
C GLY A 1 -11.98 7.01 -12.58
N GLU A 2 -13.07 6.81 -11.89
CA GLU A 2 -13.46 7.66 -10.76
C GLU A 2 -12.44 7.53 -9.63
N LYS A 3 -12.07 8.65 -8.99
CA LYS A 3 -11.17 8.64 -7.83
C LYS A 3 -11.93 8.13 -6.60
N ILE A 4 -11.25 7.32 -5.79
CA ILE A 4 -11.77 6.86 -4.51
C ILE A 4 -11.61 7.98 -3.50
N THR A 5 -12.70 8.36 -2.84
CA THR A 5 -12.76 9.39 -1.79
C THR A 5 -13.00 8.76 -0.43
N GLU A 6 -12.88 9.57 0.61
CA GLU A 6 -13.23 9.19 1.97
C GLU A 6 -14.73 8.87 2.10
N VAL A 7 -15.07 8.00 3.03
CA VAL A 7 -16.43 7.60 3.35
C VAL A 7 -16.70 7.76 4.85
N ASP A 8 -17.95 8.07 5.20
CA ASP A 8 -18.39 8.23 6.59
C ASP A 8 -18.63 6.88 7.29
N GLU A 9 -18.83 5.83 6.51
CA GLU A 9 -19.04 4.46 6.99
C GLU A 9 -18.71 3.45 5.90
N PHE A 10 -18.03 2.36 6.28
CA PHE A 10 -17.72 1.26 5.37
C PHE A 10 -18.86 0.24 5.33
N ASN A 11 -19.36 -0.05 4.13
CA ASN A 11 -20.24 -1.20 3.92
C ASN A 11 -19.42 -2.50 3.92
N LEU A 12 -19.50 -3.26 5.01
CA LEU A 12 -18.69 -4.47 5.22
C LEU A 12 -18.97 -5.59 4.22
N ASP A 13 -20.15 -5.63 3.61
CA ASP A 13 -20.51 -6.64 2.60
C ASP A 13 -19.78 -6.40 1.28
N LYS A 14 -19.38 -5.15 1.02
CA LYS A 14 -18.61 -4.77 -0.17
C LYS A 14 -17.09 -4.88 0.04
N VAL A 15 -16.61 -5.09 1.27
CA VAL A 15 -15.18 -5.17 1.57
C VAL A 15 -14.65 -6.57 1.33
N VAL A 16 -13.58 -6.68 0.53
CA VAL A 16 -12.95 -7.95 0.16
C VAL A 16 -11.78 -8.26 1.07
N GLY A 17 -11.75 -9.47 1.61
CA GLY A 17 -10.67 -9.99 2.45
C GLY A 17 -10.83 -9.66 3.94
N TRP A 18 -10.41 -10.61 4.79
CA TRP A 18 -10.56 -10.52 6.25
C TRP A 18 -9.78 -9.35 6.86
N TYR A 19 -8.57 -9.10 6.38
CA TYR A 19 -7.77 -7.95 6.82
C TYR A 19 -8.51 -6.63 6.57
N SER A 20 -8.99 -6.41 5.34
CA SER A 20 -9.72 -5.20 5.00
C SER A 20 -11.03 -5.07 5.78
N LYS A 21 -11.77 -6.19 5.99
CA LYS A 21 -12.98 -6.19 6.82
C LYS A 21 -12.67 -5.80 8.27
N SER A 22 -11.62 -6.35 8.88
CA SER A 22 -11.25 -6.00 10.26
C SER A 22 -10.91 -4.51 10.40
N LYS A 23 -10.19 -3.93 9.41
CA LYS A 23 -9.89 -2.49 9.40
C LYS A 23 -11.14 -1.63 9.20
N ALA A 24 -12.02 -2.02 8.29
CA ALA A 24 -13.29 -1.33 8.07
C ALA A 24 -14.20 -1.37 9.33
N MET A 25 -14.29 -2.52 10.00
CA MET A 25 -15.02 -2.64 11.28
C MET A 25 -14.41 -1.74 12.36
N ALA A 26 -13.09 -1.74 12.51
CA ALA A 26 -12.41 -0.89 13.48
C ALA A 26 -12.69 0.60 13.19
N THR A 27 -12.65 1.02 11.93
CA THR A 27 -12.97 2.39 11.52
C THR A 27 -14.42 2.76 11.82
N ASN A 28 -15.36 1.88 11.48
CA ASN A 28 -16.80 2.11 11.79
C ASN A 28 -17.01 2.22 13.31
N ASN A 29 -16.29 1.44 14.13
CA ASN A 29 -16.36 1.54 15.59
C ASN A 29 -15.83 2.90 16.10
N VAL A 30 -14.75 3.43 15.51
CA VAL A 30 -14.25 4.77 15.84
C VAL A 30 -15.29 5.83 15.50
N PHE A 31 -15.86 5.82 14.30
CA PHE A 31 -16.91 6.77 13.91
C PHE A 31 -18.17 6.65 14.80
N SER A 32 -18.56 5.42 15.16
CA SER A 32 -19.64 5.22 16.13
C SER A 32 -19.32 5.81 17.51
N ALA A 33 -18.08 5.67 17.98
CA ALA A 33 -17.64 6.25 19.25
C ALA A 33 -17.62 7.78 19.22
N ILE A 34 -17.21 8.37 18.10
CA ILE A 34 -17.27 9.82 17.89
C ILE A 34 -18.74 10.29 17.99
N LYS A 35 -19.63 9.67 17.22
CA LYS A 35 -21.06 10.05 17.19
C LYS A 35 -21.80 9.84 18.51
N LYS A 36 -21.54 8.71 19.21
CA LYS A 36 -22.30 8.31 20.40
C LYS A 36 -21.69 8.78 21.72
N ARG A 37 -20.39 8.96 21.78
CA ARG A 37 -19.65 9.24 23.02
C ARG A 37 -18.80 10.51 22.98
N GLY A 38 -18.85 11.27 21.87
CA GLY A 38 -18.06 12.49 21.73
C GLY A 38 -16.54 12.25 21.69
N LEU A 39 -16.11 11.07 21.21
CA LEU A 39 -14.67 10.79 21.07
C LEU A 39 -14.02 11.84 20.16
N ASN A 40 -13.01 12.54 20.66
CA ASN A 40 -12.21 13.45 19.84
C ASN A 40 -11.18 12.64 19.04
N ALA A 41 -11.53 12.30 17.80
CA ALA A 41 -10.67 11.51 16.93
C ALA A 41 -10.83 11.90 15.46
N THR A 42 -9.74 11.72 14.72
CA THR A 42 -9.63 11.83 13.26
C THR A 42 -9.07 10.51 12.73
N VAL A 43 -9.48 10.10 11.55
CA VAL A 43 -9.03 8.85 10.94
C VAL A 43 -8.13 9.15 9.74
N VAL A 44 -7.01 8.46 9.62
CA VAL A 44 -6.15 8.52 8.42
C VAL A 44 -6.16 7.19 7.68
N TYR A 45 -6.19 7.25 6.35
CA TYR A 45 -6.20 6.10 5.46
C TYR A 45 -4.93 6.09 4.61
N PRO A 46 -3.86 5.42 5.07
CA PRO A 46 -2.65 5.31 4.27
C PRO A 46 -2.86 4.39 3.07
N THR A 47 -2.18 4.70 1.98
CA THR A 47 -2.03 3.78 0.83
C THR A 47 -0.86 2.82 1.05
N GLY A 48 -0.26 2.23 0.02
CA GLY A 48 0.90 1.36 0.18
C GLY A 48 2.11 2.13 0.71
N ILE A 49 2.57 1.78 1.90
CA ILE A 49 3.66 2.49 2.59
C ILE A 49 4.99 1.94 2.10
N PHE A 50 5.87 2.85 1.64
CA PHE A 50 7.22 2.59 1.18
C PHE A 50 8.20 3.56 1.85
N GLY A 51 9.49 3.26 1.78
CA GLY A 51 10.53 4.13 2.29
C GLY A 51 11.40 3.51 3.38
N PRO A 52 12.40 4.25 3.86
CA PRO A 52 13.38 3.74 4.81
C PRO A 52 12.77 3.45 6.20
N ASN A 53 13.55 2.68 7.01
CA ASN A 53 13.25 2.36 8.41
C ASN A 53 12.16 1.30 8.64
N ASP A 54 11.81 0.49 7.66
CA ASP A 54 10.97 -0.69 7.86
C ASP A 54 11.77 -1.85 8.45
N ASN A 55 12.00 -1.82 9.75
CA ASN A 55 12.76 -2.85 10.47
C ASN A 55 12.03 -4.21 10.54
N ALA A 56 10.73 -4.25 10.27
CA ALA A 56 9.95 -5.47 10.22
C ALA A 56 10.05 -6.20 8.87
N LEU A 57 10.64 -5.56 7.86
CA LEU A 57 10.74 -6.05 6.48
C LEU A 57 9.38 -6.50 5.94
N SER A 58 8.42 -5.60 5.97
CA SER A 58 7.05 -5.83 5.51
C SER A 58 6.99 -6.39 4.08
N GLU A 59 5.82 -6.78 3.62
CA GLU A 59 5.61 -7.35 2.28
C GLU A 59 6.11 -6.39 1.17
N THR A 60 5.94 -5.08 1.34
CA THR A 60 6.43 -4.06 0.38
C THR A 60 7.94 -4.04 0.33
N THR A 61 8.61 -3.90 1.46
CA THR A 61 10.08 -3.89 1.57
C THR A 61 10.69 -5.22 1.11
N SER A 62 10.09 -6.36 1.49
CA SER A 62 10.51 -7.68 1.01
C SER A 62 10.40 -7.81 -0.52
N THR A 63 9.39 -7.19 -1.13
CA THR A 63 9.23 -7.15 -2.59
C THR A 63 10.36 -6.33 -3.24
N ILE A 64 10.69 -5.17 -2.69
CA ILE A 64 11.82 -4.33 -3.16
C ILE A 64 13.13 -5.12 -3.10
N ILE A 65 13.42 -5.77 -1.97
CA ILE A 65 14.64 -6.60 -1.80
C ILE A 65 14.71 -7.69 -2.87
N LYS A 66 13.61 -8.42 -3.11
CA LYS A 66 13.56 -9.50 -4.12
C LYS A 66 13.79 -8.97 -5.54
N ILE A 67 13.24 -7.81 -5.87
CA ILE A 67 13.46 -7.17 -7.17
C ILE A 67 14.94 -6.82 -7.33
N ILE A 68 15.53 -6.15 -6.35
CA ILE A 68 16.94 -5.71 -6.39
C ILE A 68 17.90 -6.91 -6.49
N LYS A 69 17.65 -7.98 -5.75
CA LYS A 69 18.45 -9.22 -5.79
C LYS A 69 18.19 -10.08 -7.04
N GLY A 70 17.21 -9.73 -7.87
CA GLY A 70 16.83 -10.55 -9.04
C GLY A 70 16.10 -11.85 -8.68
N GLU A 71 15.60 -11.96 -7.47
CA GLU A 71 14.84 -13.12 -6.97
C GLU A 71 13.38 -13.11 -7.41
N MET A 72 12.92 -12.04 -8.09
CA MET A 72 11.60 -11.92 -8.69
C MET A 72 11.71 -11.86 -10.23
N PRO A 73 11.88 -12.99 -10.92
CA PRO A 73 12.06 -13.01 -12.38
C PRO A 73 10.78 -12.68 -13.14
N ILE A 74 9.63 -12.82 -12.51
CA ILE A 74 8.31 -12.61 -13.10
C ILE A 74 7.48 -11.74 -12.16
N GLY A 75 6.98 -10.61 -12.66
CA GLY A 75 6.05 -9.73 -11.97
C GLY A 75 4.59 -9.98 -12.35
N ILE A 76 3.70 -9.15 -11.83
CA ILE A 76 2.27 -9.14 -12.17
C ILE A 76 1.95 -7.81 -12.86
N ASN A 77 1.18 -7.85 -13.94
CA ASN A 77 0.75 -6.63 -14.64
C ASN A 77 -0.38 -5.93 -13.88
N GLY A 78 -0.03 -5.34 -12.76
CA GLY A 78 -0.93 -4.63 -11.86
C GLY A 78 -0.34 -3.30 -11.39
N SER A 79 -1.11 -2.59 -10.58
CA SER A 79 -0.72 -1.28 -10.03
C SER A 79 -1.12 -1.15 -8.57
N PHE A 80 -0.50 -0.22 -7.87
CA PHE A 80 -0.84 0.15 -6.50
C PHE A 80 -0.48 1.61 -6.26
N ASN A 81 -1.08 2.21 -5.24
CA ASN A 81 -0.75 3.56 -4.83
C ASN A 81 0.35 3.49 -3.78
N ILE A 82 1.36 4.34 -3.92
CA ILE A 82 2.50 4.43 -2.99
C ILE A 82 2.41 5.74 -2.19
N VAL A 83 2.82 5.67 -0.92
CA VAL A 83 3.11 6.84 -0.10
C VAL A 83 4.43 6.64 0.64
N ASP A 84 5.25 7.68 0.72
CA ASP A 84 6.47 7.66 1.53
C ASP A 84 6.11 7.67 3.03
N VAL A 85 6.78 6.82 3.81
CA VAL A 85 6.55 6.70 5.25
C VAL A 85 6.74 8.02 5.99
N ARG A 86 7.66 8.87 5.53
CA ARG A 86 7.95 10.19 6.13
C ARG A 86 6.84 11.20 5.83
N ASP A 87 6.29 11.17 4.62
CA ASP A 87 5.15 12.02 4.23
C ASP A 87 3.88 11.55 4.94
N LEU A 88 3.71 10.23 5.08
CA LEU A 88 2.63 9.65 5.89
C LEU A 88 2.73 10.10 7.35
N ALA A 89 3.92 10.01 7.96
CA ALA A 89 4.13 10.44 9.33
C ALA A 89 3.81 11.94 9.53
N ALA A 90 4.29 12.79 8.62
CA ALA A 90 3.95 14.21 8.62
C ALA A 90 2.43 14.45 8.47
N GLY A 91 1.78 13.68 7.58
CA GLY A 91 0.33 13.71 7.40
C GLY A 91 -0.45 13.27 8.64
N CYS A 92 0.02 12.24 9.35
CA CYS A 92 -0.57 11.80 10.62
C CYS A 92 -0.48 12.88 11.71
N ILE A 93 0.68 13.53 11.85
CA ILE A 93 0.88 14.65 12.79
C ILE A 93 -0.05 15.80 12.43
N ALA A 94 -0.09 16.18 11.14
CA ALA A 94 -0.97 17.25 10.68
C ALA A 94 -2.46 16.91 10.90
N ALA A 95 -2.86 15.64 10.76
CA ALA A 95 -4.23 15.20 11.05
C ALA A 95 -4.56 15.27 12.54
N ALA A 96 -3.60 15.00 13.44
CA ALA A 96 -3.78 15.16 14.87
C ALA A 96 -3.93 16.65 15.28
N ASP A 97 -3.17 17.55 14.63
CA ASP A 97 -3.15 18.97 14.96
C ASP A 97 -4.29 19.76 14.32
N LYS A 98 -4.67 19.44 13.08
CA LYS A 98 -5.57 20.25 12.25
C LYS A 98 -6.79 19.50 11.76
N GLY A 99 -6.80 18.16 11.86
CA GLY A 99 -7.89 17.33 11.37
C GLY A 99 -9.20 17.61 12.11
N ARG A 100 -10.29 17.63 11.34
CA ARG A 100 -11.62 17.82 11.94
C ARG A 100 -12.09 16.54 12.62
N VAL A 101 -12.66 16.67 13.80
CA VAL A 101 -13.24 15.54 14.54
C VAL A 101 -14.30 14.83 13.69
N GLY A 102 -14.21 13.52 13.60
CA GLY A 102 -15.14 12.69 12.84
C GLY A 102 -14.85 12.59 11.35
N GLU A 103 -13.76 13.20 10.89
CA GLU A 103 -13.36 13.16 9.48
C GLU A 103 -12.27 12.10 9.22
N GLY A 104 -12.31 11.53 8.02
CA GLY A 104 -11.24 10.70 7.49
C GLY A 104 -10.38 11.47 6.49
N TYR A 105 -9.10 11.14 6.39
CA TYR A 105 -8.17 11.73 5.42
C TYR A 105 -7.37 10.63 4.72
N ILE A 106 -7.48 10.56 3.39
CA ILE A 106 -6.65 9.67 2.59
C ILE A 106 -5.25 10.29 2.47
N LEU A 107 -4.24 9.54 2.92
CA LEU A 107 -2.83 9.91 2.81
C LEU A 107 -2.15 8.99 1.79
N GLY A 108 -2.21 9.39 0.54
CA GLY A 108 -1.64 8.69 -0.61
C GLY A 108 -0.79 9.61 -1.46
N ASN A 109 -0.19 9.05 -2.51
CA ASN A 109 0.57 9.82 -3.49
C ASN A 109 0.18 9.37 -4.90
N GLU A 110 1.02 8.60 -5.58
CA GLU A 110 0.82 8.23 -6.98
C GLU A 110 0.49 6.77 -7.17
N VAL A 111 -0.19 6.48 -8.28
CA VAL A 111 -0.37 5.11 -8.74
C VAL A 111 0.83 4.70 -9.57
N ILE A 112 1.49 3.63 -9.17
CA ILE A 112 2.61 3.04 -9.90
C ILE A 112 2.26 1.63 -10.39
N LYS A 113 2.69 1.29 -11.61
CA LYS A 113 2.65 -0.08 -12.11
C LYS A 113 3.86 -0.87 -11.56
N MET A 114 3.68 -2.15 -11.32
CA MET A 114 4.78 -3.06 -10.94
C MET A 114 5.98 -2.97 -11.91
N LYS A 115 5.69 -2.81 -13.21
CA LYS A 115 6.73 -2.60 -14.22
C LYS A 115 7.51 -1.32 -13.98
N SER A 116 6.82 -0.19 -13.77
CA SER A 116 7.47 1.10 -13.54
C SER A 116 8.30 1.10 -12.25
N LEU A 117 7.80 0.44 -11.19
CA LEU A 117 8.56 0.23 -9.95
C LEU A 117 9.89 -0.48 -10.23
N SER A 118 9.85 -1.60 -10.97
CA SER A 118 11.04 -2.36 -11.34
C SER A 118 12.00 -1.55 -12.22
N ASP A 119 11.48 -0.76 -13.16
CA ASP A 119 12.29 0.09 -14.05
C ASP A 119 13.00 1.21 -13.26
N ILE A 120 12.31 1.83 -12.29
CA ILE A 120 12.90 2.86 -11.42
C ILE A 120 14.02 2.25 -10.58
N LEU A 121 13.78 1.12 -9.90
CA LEU A 121 14.83 0.44 -9.12
C LEU A 121 16.02 0.05 -9.98
N SER A 122 15.80 -0.43 -11.20
CA SER A 122 16.85 -0.76 -12.14
C SER A 122 17.68 0.47 -12.51
N LYS A 123 17.05 1.59 -12.80
CA LYS A 123 17.71 2.85 -13.15
C LYS A 123 18.53 3.43 -11.99
N GLU A 124 17.97 3.43 -10.79
CA GLU A 124 18.59 4.03 -9.61
C GLU A 124 19.73 3.16 -9.02
N LEU A 125 19.64 1.84 -9.13
CA LEU A 125 20.55 0.90 -8.46
C LEU A 125 21.37 0.03 -9.42
N GLY A 126 21.13 0.09 -10.71
CA GLY A 126 21.80 -0.77 -11.70
C GLY A 126 21.40 -2.25 -11.62
N CYS A 127 20.33 -2.60 -10.88
CA CYS A 127 19.85 -3.97 -10.80
C CYS A 127 19.11 -4.38 -12.10
N LYS A 128 18.97 -5.70 -12.33
CA LYS A 128 18.24 -6.20 -13.51
C LYS A 128 16.73 -5.97 -13.34
N PRO A 129 16.05 -5.32 -14.29
CA PRO A 129 14.61 -5.14 -14.21
C PRO A 129 13.86 -6.46 -14.44
N ILE A 130 12.65 -6.55 -13.91
CA ILE A 130 11.73 -7.66 -14.21
C ILE A 130 11.37 -7.62 -15.71
N LYS A 131 11.61 -8.73 -16.42
CA LYS A 131 11.38 -8.81 -17.88
C LYS A 131 9.97 -9.25 -18.24
N TYR A 132 9.37 -10.12 -17.45
CA TYR A 132 8.08 -10.74 -17.77
C TYR A 132 7.04 -10.38 -16.72
N PHE A 133 5.83 -10.06 -17.19
CA PHE A 133 4.71 -9.73 -16.33
C PHE A 133 3.50 -10.58 -16.66
N LEU A 134 3.01 -11.31 -15.67
CA LEU A 134 1.80 -12.13 -15.81
C LEU A 134 0.57 -11.25 -15.97
N PRO A 135 -0.31 -11.55 -16.96
CA PRO A 135 -1.64 -10.97 -16.98
C PRO A 135 -2.42 -11.29 -15.71
N LEU A 136 -3.20 -10.34 -15.20
CA LEU A 136 -3.95 -10.47 -13.95
C LEU A 136 -4.83 -11.73 -13.88
N ARG A 137 -5.50 -12.08 -14.99
CA ARG A 137 -6.33 -13.30 -15.08
C ARG A 137 -5.52 -14.59 -14.87
N LEU A 138 -4.29 -14.62 -15.36
CA LEU A 138 -3.40 -15.78 -15.17
C LEU A 138 -2.85 -15.80 -13.74
N ALA A 139 -2.45 -14.64 -13.20
CA ALA A 139 -2.02 -14.50 -11.82
C ALA A 139 -3.10 -14.97 -10.82
N GLU A 140 -4.37 -14.62 -11.03
CA GLU A 140 -5.49 -15.10 -10.22
C GLU A 140 -5.63 -16.63 -10.22
N LYS A 141 -5.49 -17.27 -11.39
CA LYS A 141 -5.55 -18.75 -11.48
C LYS A 141 -4.39 -19.41 -10.75
N ILE A 142 -3.19 -18.85 -10.85
CA ILE A 142 -2.00 -19.35 -10.15
C ILE A 142 -2.16 -19.16 -8.65
N ALA A 143 -2.58 -17.98 -8.19
CA ALA A 143 -2.83 -17.69 -6.78
C ALA A 143 -3.82 -18.69 -6.15
N LYS A 144 -4.95 -18.98 -6.82
CA LYS A 144 -5.91 -20.00 -6.36
C LYS A 144 -5.29 -21.39 -6.20
N LYS A 145 -4.38 -21.80 -7.12
CA LYS A 145 -3.66 -23.08 -7.00
C LYS A 145 -2.68 -23.05 -5.83
N MET A 146 -1.96 -21.95 -5.64
CA MET A 146 -1.01 -21.79 -4.53
C MET A 146 -1.72 -21.82 -3.17
N GLU A 147 -2.86 -21.12 -3.02
CA GLU A 147 -3.66 -21.14 -1.79
C GLU A 147 -4.19 -22.55 -1.49
N LYS A 148 -4.64 -23.31 -2.51
CA LYS A 148 -5.05 -24.71 -2.33
C LYS A 148 -3.90 -25.62 -1.90
N LYS A 149 -2.69 -25.40 -2.42
CA LYS A 149 -1.49 -26.13 -1.98
C LYS A 149 -1.16 -25.75 -0.53
N ALA A 150 -1.09 -24.48 -0.22
CA ALA A 150 -0.82 -23.94 1.11
C ALA A 150 -1.76 -24.51 2.19
N ALA A 151 -3.05 -24.62 1.88
CA ALA A 151 -4.04 -25.23 2.77
C ALA A 151 -3.77 -26.73 3.09
N LYS A 152 -3.02 -27.42 2.22
CA LYS A 152 -2.64 -28.83 2.43
C LYS A 152 -1.26 -28.98 3.09
N THR A 153 -0.33 -28.10 2.79
CA THR A 153 1.07 -28.20 3.26
C THR A 153 1.37 -27.38 4.51
N GLY A 154 0.51 -26.40 4.84
CA GLY A 154 0.76 -25.42 5.91
C GLY A 154 1.78 -24.34 5.54
N GLU A 155 2.36 -24.39 4.32
CA GLU A 155 3.31 -23.37 3.84
C GLU A 155 2.59 -22.08 3.43
N MET A 156 3.18 -20.92 3.71
CA MET A 156 2.60 -19.65 3.21
C MET A 156 2.73 -19.53 1.69
N PRO A 157 1.64 -19.22 0.96
CA PRO A 157 1.70 -19.07 -0.47
C PRO A 157 2.46 -17.78 -0.84
N MET A 158 3.32 -17.85 -1.84
CA MET A 158 4.05 -16.67 -2.37
C MET A 158 3.11 -15.61 -2.98
N MET A 159 1.91 -16.02 -3.41
CA MET A 159 0.90 -15.15 -4.02
C MET A 159 -0.48 -15.62 -3.57
N THR A 160 -1.32 -14.68 -3.16
CA THR A 160 -2.71 -14.93 -2.75
C THR A 160 -3.68 -14.28 -3.74
N THR A 161 -4.91 -14.79 -3.77
CA THR A 161 -5.98 -14.14 -4.54
C THR A 161 -6.25 -12.73 -4.06
N PHE A 162 -6.03 -12.46 -2.78
CA PHE A 162 -6.15 -11.13 -2.19
C PHE A 162 -5.04 -10.18 -2.66
N SER A 163 -3.78 -10.62 -2.75
CA SER A 163 -2.69 -9.79 -3.28
C SER A 163 -2.92 -9.43 -4.75
N VAL A 164 -3.39 -10.40 -5.57
CA VAL A 164 -3.74 -10.13 -6.98
C VAL A 164 -4.93 -9.18 -7.08
N TYR A 165 -5.95 -9.32 -6.22
CA TYR A 165 -7.08 -8.40 -6.15
C TYR A 165 -6.62 -6.95 -5.87
N ASN A 166 -5.70 -6.75 -4.93
CA ASN A 166 -5.16 -5.44 -4.60
C ASN A 166 -4.41 -4.79 -5.78
N LEU A 167 -3.72 -5.58 -6.60
CA LEU A 167 -3.04 -5.10 -7.81
C LEU A 167 -4.00 -4.79 -8.96
N LYS A 168 -5.18 -5.41 -8.98
CA LYS A 168 -6.18 -5.29 -10.04
C LYS A 168 -7.18 -4.17 -9.83
N ARG A 169 -7.52 -3.87 -8.58
CA ARG A 169 -8.54 -2.89 -8.23
C ARG A 169 -8.16 -1.47 -8.66
N ASN A 170 -9.12 -0.56 -8.68
CA ASN A 170 -8.83 0.86 -8.79
C ASN A 170 -7.98 1.31 -7.59
N ASN A 171 -6.79 1.82 -7.85
CA ASN A 171 -5.86 2.34 -6.84
C ASN A 171 -5.68 3.86 -6.96
N THR A 172 -6.59 4.54 -7.66
CA THR A 172 -6.58 6.00 -7.80
C THR A 172 -7.41 6.62 -6.68
N PHE A 173 -6.73 7.28 -5.75
CA PHE A 173 -7.34 7.93 -4.60
C PHE A 173 -7.34 9.44 -4.76
N ASP A 174 -8.34 10.11 -4.14
CA ASP A 174 -8.38 11.55 -4.01
C ASP A 174 -7.88 11.96 -2.61
N TYR A 175 -6.76 12.62 -2.55
CA TYR A 175 -6.19 13.19 -1.32
C TYR A 175 -6.23 14.72 -1.33
N SER A 176 -7.08 15.33 -2.15
CA SER A 176 -7.26 16.78 -2.21
C SER A 176 -7.72 17.38 -0.88
N LYS A 177 -8.56 16.65 -0.15
CA LYS A 177 -9.00 17.02 1.20
C LYS A 177 -7.83 17.13 2.18
N ALA A 178 -6.94 16.13 2.22
CA ALA A 178 -5.75 16.15 3.05
C ALA A 178 -4.81 17.31 2.67
N ARG A 179 -4.63 17.56 1.37
CA ARG A 179 -3.84 18.71 0.88
C ARG A 179 -4.43 20.04 1.35
N LYS A 180 -5.74 20.22 1.21
CA LYS A 180 -6.42 21.48 1.52
C LYS A 180 -6.49 21.75 3.02
N GLU A 181 -6.84 20.75 3.82
CA GLU A 181 -7.16 20.93 5.24
C GLU A 181 -5.94 20.71 6.14
N LEU A 182 -5.03 19.80 5.78
CA LEU A 182 -3.87 19.46 6.59
C LEU A 182 -2.57 20.09 6.08
N GLY A 183 -2.54 20.62 4.85
CA GLY A 183 -1.31 21.03 4.17
C GLY A 183 -0.46 19.82 3.74
N TYR A 184 -1.09 18.66 3.53
CA TYR A 184 -0.41 17.42 3.13
C TYR A 184 0.31 17.58 1.80
N SER A 185 1.57 17.18 1.75
CA SER A 185 2.40 17.15 0.55
C SER A 185 3.18 15.84 0.47
N THR A 186 3.60 15.48 -0.72
CA THR A 186 4.30 14.22 -0.97
C THR A 186 5.54 14.45 -1.82
N ARG A 187 6.57 13.66 -1.59
CA ARG A 187 7.78 13.62 -2.41
C ARG A 187 7.58 12.75 -3.66
N PRO A 188 8.45 12.90 -4.67
CA PRO A 188 8.47 12.01 -5.84
C PRO A 188 8.74 10.55 -5.44
N ILE A 189 8.11 9.60 -6.14
CA ILE A 189 8.28 8.16 -5.88
C ILE A 189 9.74 7.73 -6.05
N GLU A 190 10.45 8.31 -7.02
CA GLU A 190 11.84 8.01 -7.27
C GLU A 190 12.73 8.32 -6.05
N GLU A 191 12.45 9.41 -5.34
CA GLU A 191 13.14 9.74 -4.09
C GLU A 191 12.86 8.69 -3.01
N THR A 192 11.59 8.33 -2.82
CA THR A 192 11.18 7.30 -1.86
C THR A 192 11.93 5.98 -2.09
N LEU A 193 11.94 5.50 -3.34
CA LEU A 193 12.55 4.22 -3.68
C LEU A 193 14.08 4.27 -3.59
N ARG A 194 14.72 5.39 -3.95
CA ARG A 194 16.15 5.59 -3.79
C ARG A 194 16.55 5.55 -2.32
N ASP A 195 15.84 6.29 -1.47
CA ASP A 195 16.14 6.38 -0.05
C ASP A 195 15.90 5.04 0.67
N GLU A 196 14.83 4.32 0.29
CA GLU A 196 14.57 2.97 0.80
C GLU A 196 15.71 2.01 0.43
N ALA A 197 16.14 2.03 -0.83
CA ALA A 197 17.24 1.19 -1.30
C ALA A 197 18.58 1.55 -0.64
N GLN A 198 18.86 2.83 -0.45
CA GLN A 198 20.05 3.28 0.27
C GLN A 198 20.04 2.75 1.71
N TRP A 199 18.91 2.87 2.41
CA TRP A 199 18.74 2.34 3.76
C TRP A 199 18.93 0.81 3.81
N LEU A 200 18.38 0.07 2.84
CA LEU A 200 18.56 -1.38 2.74
C LEU A 200 20.03 -1.76 2.56
N LYS A 201 20.76 -1.00 1.74
CA LYS A 201 22.21 -1.19 1.52
C LYS A 201 23.03 -0.93 2.79
N GLU A 202 22.72 0.15 3.52
CA GLU A 202 23.39 0.47 4.79
C GLU A 202 23.14 -0.60 5.86
N ARG A 203 22.02 -1.30 5.79
CA ARG A 203 21.66 -2.43 6.65
C ARG A 203 22.23 -3.78 6.19
N GLY A 204 22.93 -3.82 5.04
CA GLY A 204 23.47 -5.06 4.47
C GLY A 204 22.37 -6.04 3.98
N LEU A 205 21.20 -5.53 3.64
CA LEU A 205 20.06 -6.35 3.21
C LEU A 205 20.00 -6.55 1.69
N ILE A 206 20.73 -5.74 0.95
CA ILE A 206 20.92 -5.80 -0.51
C ILE A 206 22.39 -5.60 -0.88
#